data_1f77f76e4dd6672ae5a81baef0d30643
#
_entry.id   1f77f76e4dd6672ae5a81baef0d30643
#
_cell.length_a   1.000
_cell.length_b   1.000
_cell.length_c   1.000
_cell.angle_alpha   90.00
_cell.angle_beta   90.00
_cell.angle_gamma   90.00
#
_symmetry.space_group_name_H-M   'P 1'
#
loop_
_entity.id
_entity.type
_entity.pdbx_description
1 polymer ?
#
loop_
_entity_poly.entity_id
_entity_poly.type
_entity_poly.pdbx_seq_one_letter_code
_entity_poly.pdbx_strand_id
1 'polypeptide(L)'
;MHPLVEKHRSELKALALRHGLRDVHVFGSMAREDARADSDVDLLVDVPPGTSAFVLGAMLMDAQDLLGRRVDIVTRSSLNPVLRERVLREAQRL
;
A
#
# COMPACT_ATOMS: atom_id res chain seq x y z
N MET A 1 -13.14 -1.91 4.04
CA MET A 1 -12.16 -1.70 2.96
C MET A 1 -12.88 -1.28 1.69
N HIS A 2 -12.35 -0.29 1.00
CA HIS A 2 -12.96 0.24 -0.23
C HIS A 2 -13.05 -0.86 -1.31
N PRO A 3 -14.17 -0.92 -2.07
CA PRO A 3 -14.36 -1.95 -3.10
C PRO A 3 -13.26 -2.02 -4.16
N LEU A 4 -12.67 -0.90 -4.52
CA LEU A 4 -11.56 -0.87 -5.48
C LEU A 4 -10.39 -1.73 -5.01
N VAL A 5 -10.01 -1.60 -3.74
CA VAL A 5 -8.92 -2.37 -3.16
C VAL A 5 -9.32 -3.84 -2.99
N GLU A 6 -10.54 -4.08 -2.51
CA GLU A 6 -11.06 -5.44 -2.32
C GLU A 6 -11.07 -6.21 -3.64
N LYS A 7 -11.53 -5.57 -4.70
CA LYS A 7 -11.57 -6.16 -6.04
C LYS A 7 -10.19 -6.57 -6.55
N HIS A 8 -9.16 -5.79 -6.20
CA HIS A 8 -7.80 -6.00 -6.69
C HIS A 8 -6.86 -6.61 -5.65
N ARG A 9 -7.41 -7.13 -4.56
CA ARG A 9 -6.62 -7.66 -3.43
C ARG A 9 -5.58 -8.68 -3.88
N SER A 10 -6.01 -9.70 -4.63
CA SER A 10 -5.11 -10.76 -5.08
C SER A 10 -4.02 -10.23 -6.02
N GLU A 11 -4.38 -9.31 -6.90
CA GLU A 11 -3.44 -8.72 -7.85
C GLU A 11 -2.40 -7.85 -7.14
N LEU A 12 -2.81 -7.08 -6.14
CA LEU A 12 -1.88 -6.27 -5.33
C LEU A 12 -0.90 -7.13 -4.57
N LYS A 13 -1.37 -8.24 -4.00
CA LYS A 13 -0.50 -9.21 -3.32
C LYS A 13 0.49 -9.83 -4.29
N ALA A 14 0.05 -10.20 -5.49
CA ALA A 14 0.91 -10.77 -6.51
C ALA A 14 1.97 -9.77 -6.98
N LEU A 15 1.60 -8.51 -7.14
CA LEU A 15 2.55 -7.45 -7.49
C LEU A 15 3.64 -7.30 -6.43
N ALA A 16 3.24 -7.27 -5.16
CA ALA A 16 4.19 -7.15 -4.06
C ALA A 16 5.18 -8.32 -4.05
N LEU A 17 4.68 -9.55 -4.19
CA LEU A 17 5.54 -10.73 -4.24
C LEU A 17 6.50 -10.69 -5.42
N ARG A 18 6.04 -10.23 -6.58
CA ARG A 18 6.89 -10.10 -7.77
C ARG A 18 8.07 -9.17 -7.52
N HIS A 19 7.85 -8.13 -6.73
CA HIS A 19 8.90 -7.18 -6.37
C HIS A 19 9.65 -7.55 -5.09
N GLY A 20 9.40 -8.73 -4.53
CA GLY A 20 10.06 -9.19 -3.32
C GLY A 20 9.59 -8.52 -2.04
N LEU A 21 8.43 -7.88 -2.07
CA LEU A 21 7.85 -7.21 -0.91
C LEU A 21 6.84 -8.11 -0.21
N ARG A 22 6.60 -7.86 1.07
CA ARG A 22 5.73 -8.71 1.89
C ARG A 22 4.72 -7.88 2.67
N ASP A 23 3.68 -8.58 3.13
CA ASP A 23 2.73 -8.05 4.12
C ASP A 23 2.13 -6.71 3.72
N VAL A 24 1.54 -6.68 2.52
CA VAL A 24 0.87 -5.49 2.02
C VAL A 24 -0.36 -5.20 2.86
N HIS A 25 -0.47 -3.97 3.33
CA HIS A 25 -1.65 -3.47 4.03
C HIS A 25 -2.17 -2.25 3.30
N VAL A 26 -3.46 -2.01 3.40
CA VAL A 26 -4.07 -0.75 2.98
C VAL A 26 -4.37 0.06 4.24
N PHE A 27 -4.14 1.36 4.18
CA PHE A 27 -4.48 2.27 5.28
C PHE A 27 -5.09 3.56 4.72
N GLY A 28 -5.33 4.53 5.58
CA GLY A 28 -5.92 5.79 5.17
C GLY A 28 -7.38 5.67 4.77
N SER A 29 -7.84 6.54 3.87
CA SER A 29 -9.26 6.65 3.52
C SER A 29 -9.84 5.37 2.93
N MET A 30 -9.04 4.60 2.17
CA MET A 30 -9.51 3.33 1.60
C MET A 30 -9.80 2.28 2.67
N ALA A 31 -9.01 2.27 3.76
CA ALA A 31 -9.22 1.37 4.89
C ALA A 31 -10.40 1.82 5.75
N ARG A 32 -10.54 3.13 5.98
CA ARG A 32 -11.60 3.70 6.80
C ARG A 32 -12.96 3.78 6.09
N GLU A 33 -12.99 3.55 4.79
CA GLU A 33 -14.20 3.64 3.96
C GLU A 33 -14.76 5.06 3.84
N ASP A 34 -13.90 6.07 4.01
CA ASP A 34 -14.27 7.46 3.80
C ASP A 34 -13.61 8.05 2.54
N ALA A 35 -13.16 7.17 1.63
CA ALA A 35 -12.53 7.57 0.39
C ALA A 35 -13.51 8.25 -0.56
N ARG A 36 -13.02 9.29 -1.22
CA ARG A 36 -13.74 10.00 -2.28
C ARG A 36 -13.28 9.51 -3.65
N ALA A 37 -13.95 9.98 -4.71
CA ALA A 37 -13.64 9.59 -6.08
C ALA A 37 -12.18 9.87 -6.48
N ASP A 38 -11.56 10.88 -5.89
CA ASP A 38 -10.18 11.29 -6.18
C ASP A 38 -9.18 10.91 -5.08
N SER A 39 -9.60 10.13 -4.10
CA SER A 39 -8.72 9.71 -3.00
C SER A 39 -7.58 8.83 -3.49
N ASP A 40 -6.39 9.03 -2.92
CA ASP A 40 -5.24 8.17 -3.17
C ASP A 40 -5.41 6.82 -2.47
N VAL A 41 -4.74 5.80 -2.98
CA VAL A 41 -4.65 4.50 -2.32
C VAL A 41 -3.34 4.46 -1.54
N ASP A 42 -3.43 4.29 -0.23
CA ASP A 42 -2.27 4.27 0.66
C ASP A 42 -1.94 2.83 1.03
N LEU A 43 -0.74 2.38 0.67
CA LEU A 43 -0.26 1.03 0.92
C LEU A 43 0.93 1.05 1.86
N LEU A 44 0.94 0.11 2.79
CA LEU A 44 2.05 -0.15 3.70
C LEU A 44 2.64 -1.51 3.35
N VAL A 45 3.95 -1.57 3.14
CA VAL A 45 4.62 -2.82 2.79
C VAL A 45 5.83 -3.06 3.68
N ASP A 46 6.19 -4.33 3.85
CA ASP A 46 7.43 -4.71 4.50
C ASP A 46 8.51 -4.92 3.43
N VAL A 47 9.68 -4.33 3.69
CA VAL A 47 10.80 -4.33 2.76
C VAL A 47 11.93 -5.15 3.37
N PRO A 48 12.35 -6.25 2.71
CA PRO A 48 13.50 -7.01 3.18
C PRO A 48 14.77 -6.16 3.21
N PRO A 49 15.70 -6.43 4.16
CA PRO A 49 16.99 -5.73 4.18
C PRO A 49 17.71 -5.84 2.84
N GLY A 50 18.34 -4.75 2.42
CA GLY A 50 19.08 -4.72 1.17
C GLY A 50 18.24 -4.45 -0.08
N THR A 51 16.94 -4.25 0.07
CA THR A 51 16.06 -3.92 -1.06
C THR A 51 16.38 -2.52 -1.58
N SER A 52 16.53 -2.41 -2.89
CA SER A 52 16.76 -1.12 -3.56
C SER A 52 15.50 -0.25 -3.50
N ALA A 53 15.72 1.06 -3.36
CA ALA A 53 14.63 2.03 -3.44
C ALA A 53 13.90 2.00 -4.80
N PHE A 54 14.58 1.55 -5.86
CA PHE A 54 13.95 1.39 -7.18
C PHE A 54 12.83 0.36 -7.17
N VAL A 55 12.88 -0.62 -6.28
CA VAL A 55 11.84 -1.64 -6.15
C VAL A 55 10.52 -1.02 -5.72
N LEU A 56 10.56 -0.11 -4.75
CA LEU A 56 9.36 0.60 -4.30
C LEU A 56 8.77 1.46 -5.42
N GLY A 57 9.62 2.14 -6.20
CA GLY A 57 9.17 2.91 -7.35
C GLY A 57 8.50 2.05 -8.42
N ALA A 58 9.06 0.88 -8.70
CA ALA A 58 8.49 -0.06 -9.66
C ALA A 58 7.14 -0.59 -9.17
N MET A 59 7.03 -0.94 -7.90
CA MET A 59 5.77 -1.38 -7.30
C MET A 59 4.71 -0.28 -7.38
N LEU A 60 5.11 0.97 -7.10
CA LEU A 60 4.22 2.12 -7.18
C LEU A 60 3.62 2.28 -8.58
N MET A 61 4.47 2.22 -9.60
CA MET A 61 4.02 2.34 -10.99
C MET A 61 3.06 1.22 -11.37
N ASP A 62 3.40 -0.02 -11.02
CA ASP A 62 2.54 -1.16 -11.33
C ASP A 62 1.19 -1.07 -10.61
N ALA A 63 1.19 -0.65 -9.36
CA ALA A 63 -0.04 -0.49 -8.59
C ALA A 63 -0.93 0.61 -9.17
N GLN A 64 -0.34 1.73 -9.59
CA GLN A 64 -1.08 2.81 -10.24
C GLN A 64 -1.70 2.36 -11.56
N ASP A 65 -0.96 1.60 -12.35
CA ASP A 65 -1.47 1.05 -13.61
C ASP A 65 -2.63 0.09 -13.36
N LEU A 66 -2.50 -0.76 -12.34
CA LEU A 66 -3.53 -1.73 -11.98
C LEU A 66 -4.82 -1.04 -11.50
N LEU A 67 -4.69 -0.07 -10.63
CA LEU A 67 -5.83 0.55 -9.96
C LEU A 67 -6.41 1.75 -10.73
N GLY A 68 -5.67 2.29 -11.68
CA GLY A 68 -6.08 3.49 -12.41
C GLY A 68 -6.20 4.71 -11.50
N ARG A 69 -5.39 4.79 -10.44
CA ARG A 69 -5.49 5.79 -9.39
C ARG A 69 -4.12 6.05 -8.78
N ARG A 70 -3.93 7.23 -8.21
CA ARG A 70 -2.69 7.54 -7.49
C ARG A 70 -2.55 6.63 -6.29
N VAL A 71 -1.34 6.13 -6.12
CA VAL A 71 -0.97 5.24 -5.03
C VAL A 71 0.19 5.85 -4.28
N ASP A 72 0.17 5.71 -2.97
CA ASP A 72 1.29 6.06 -2.11
C ASP A 72 1.74 4.79 -1.39
N ILE A 73 3.03 4.49 -1.44
CA ILE A 73 3.59 3.31 -0.80
C ILE A 73 4.58 3.74 0.26
N VAL A 74 4.35 3.28 1.48
CA VAL A 74 5.23 3.56 2.61
C VAL A 74 5.69 2.27 3.27
N THR A 75 6.79 2.36 4.00
CA THR A 75 7.29 1.28 4.85
C THR A 75 7.14 1.69 6.31
N ARG A 76 7.14 0.72 7.22
CA ARG A 76 7.07 1.02 8.65
C ARG A 76 8.21 1.94 9.10
N SER A 77 9.41 1.72 8.58
CA SER A 77 10.58 2.49 8.95
C SER A 77 10.56 3.94 8.42
N SER A 78 9.79 4.21 7.36
CA SER A 78 9.69 5.55 6.80
C SER A 78 8.69 6.44 7.54
N LEU A 79 7.89 5.88 8.43
CA LEU A 79 6.90 6.63 9.19
C LEU A 79 7.50 7.12 10.51
N ASN A 80 7.21 8.36 10.89
CA ASN A 80 7.59 8.82 12.21
C ASN A 80 6.75 8.08 13.28
N PRO A 81 7.20 8.04 14.55
CA PRO A 81 6.54 7.22 15.57
C PRO A 81 5.05 7.51 15.77
N VAL A 82 4.63 8.76 15.70
CA VAL A 82 3.24 9.16 15.88
C VAL A 82 2.37 8.65 14.74
N LEU A 83 2.79 8.89 13.51
CA LEU A 83 2.08 8.41 12.32
C LEU A 83 2.10 6.90 12.23
N ARG A 84 3.20 6.27 12.61
CA ARG A 84 3.31 4.80 12.60
C ARG A 84 2.24 4.15 13.45
N GLU A 85 2.06 4.65 14.66
CA GLU A 85 1.05 4.11 15.58
C GLU A 85 -0.35 4.24 14.98
N ARG A 86 -0.68 5.40 14.43
CA ARG A 86 -1.98 5.65 13.82
C ARG A 86 -2.18 4.75 12.60
N VAL A 87 -1.20 4.67 11.72
CA VAL A 87 -1.27 3.86 10.49
C VAL A 87 -1.45 2.39 10.84
N LEU A 88 -0.70 1.87 11.81
CA LEU A 88 -0.80 0.47 12.21
C LEU A 88 -2.17 0.13 12.81
N ARG A 89 -2.82 1.07 13.48
CA ARG A 89 -4.19 0.86 13.98
C ARG A 89 -5.22 0.81 12.87
N GLU A 90 -5.03 1.59 11.80
CA GLU A 90 -5.96 1.65 10.68
C GLU A 90 -5.72 0.55 9.64
N ALA A 91 -4.49 0.09 9.53
CA ALA A 91 -4.06 -0.77 8.43
C ALA A 91 -4.81 -2.10 8.42
N GLN A 92 -5.24 -2.51 7.22
CA GLN A 92 -5.89 -3.79 6.99
C GLN A 92 -5.03 -4.60 6.03
N ARG A 93 -4.68 -5.80 6.46
CA ARG A 93 -3.84 -6.69 5.67
C ARG A 93 -4.59 -7.19 4.43
N LEU A 94 -3.93 -7.14 3.30
CA LEU A 94 -4.42 -7.77 2.08
C LEU A 94 -4.04 -9.24 2.07
#